data_3b56ae468c5b7c705cd7b68aa20449ba
#
_entry.id   3b56ae468c5b7c705cd7b68aa20449ba
#
_cell.length_a   1.000
_cell.length_b   1.000
_cell.length_c   1.000
_cell.angle_alpha   90.00
_cell.angle_beta   90.00
_cell.angle_gamma   90.00
#
_symmetry.space_group_name_H-M   'P 1'
#
loop_
_entity.id
_entity.type
_entity.pdbx_description
1 polymer ?
#
loop_
_entity_poly.entity_id
_entity_poly.type
_entity_poly.pdbx_seq_one_letter_code
_entity_poly.pdbx_strand_id
1 'polypeptide(L)'
;DPLKQWRDQLESNLDEMVKDPDNYFSEEELVIVDRRLDKVYADIANLREEHALTQKQLAELQAEINEFKNSARAYPKGIWAKVTGNKLVKATGKMFNTPEGRAFIFQQAKRMLGQSDDA
;
A
#
# COMPACT_ATOMS: atom_id res chain seq x y z
N ASP A 1 4.30 -20.85 6.43
CA ASP A 1 4.81 -19.88 5.46
C ASP A 1 4.82 -18.49 6.08
N PRO A 2 6.02 -17.93 6.36
CA PRO A 2 6.12 -16.62 6.99
C PRO A 2 5.42 -15.51 6.20
N LEU A 3 5.42 -15.61 4.88
CA LEU A 3 4.78 -14.62 4.04
C LEU A 3 3.26 -14.64 4.19
N LYS A 4 2.69 -15.84 4.34
CA LYS A 4 1.26 -15.98 4.55
C LYS A 4 0.84 -15.41 5.91
N GLN A 5 1.59 -15.71 6.96
CA GLN A 5 1.32 -15.16 8.30
C GLN A 5 1.35 -13.64 8.28
N TRP A 6 2.33 -13.08 7.59
CA TRP A 6 2.46 -11.64 7.49
C TRP A 6 1.27 -11.02 6.75
N ARG A 7 0.83 -11.63 5.66
CA ARG A 7 -0.35 -11.16 4.92
C ARG A 7 -1.61 -11.25 5.75
N ASP A 8 -1.80 -12.35 6.48
CA ASP A 8 -2.97 -12.54 7.33
C ASP A 8 -2.99 -11.48 8.44
N GLN A 9 -1.84 -11.20 9.02
CA GLN A 9 -1.73 -10.16 10.04
C GLN A 9 -2.01 -8.78 9.46
N LEU A 10 -1.50 -8.50 8.26
CA LEU A 10 -1.76 -7.24 7.58
C LEU A 10 -3.25 -7.07 7.29
N GLU A 11 -3.92 -8.10 6.77
CA GLU A 11 -5.36 -8.06 6.53
C GLU A 11 -6.14 -7.76 7.79
N SER A 12 -5.79 -8.45 8.89
CA SER A 12 -6.47 -8.25 10.17
C SER A 12 -6.31 -6.81 10.65
N ASN A 13 -5.11 -6.25 10.49
CA ASN A 13 -4.84 -4.87 10.88
C ASN A 13 -5.54 -3.86 9.98
N LEU A 14 -5.64 -4.17 8.69
CA LEU A 14 -6.33 -3.29 7.73
C LEU A 14 -7.81 -3.15 8.07
N ASP A 15 -8.46 -4.23 8.48
CA ASP A 15 -9.86 -4.20 8.88
C ASP A 15 -10.10 -3.25 10.05
N GLU A 16 -9.15 -3.17 10.97
CA GLU A 16 -9.25 -2.28 12.13
C GLU A 16 -8.93 -0.83 11.77
N MET A 17 -8.15 -0.59 10.72
CA MET A 17 -7.68 0.74 10.34
C MET A 17 -8.69 1.56 9.55
N VAL A 18 -9.60 0.91 8.86
CA VAL A 18 -10.53 1.60 7.96
C VAL A 18 -11.78 2.01 8.72
N LYS A 19 -12.05 3.32 8.76
CA LYS A 19 -13.30 3.85 9.30
C LYS A 19 -14.34 3.86 8.19
N ASP A 20 -15.58 3.56 8.56
CA ASP A 20 -16.72 3.54 7.63
C ASP A 20 -16.43 2.68 6.39
N PRO A 21 -16.12 1.37 6.58
CA PRO A 21 -15.67 0.53 5.47
C PRO A 21 -16.71 0.36 4.35
N ASP A 22 -17.98 0.55 4.66
CA ASP A 22 -19.05 0.39 3.67
C ASP A 22 -19.27 1.64 2.82
N ASN A 23 -18.66 2.76 3.20
CA ASN A 23 -18.81 4.01 2.48
C ASN A 23 -17.70 4.17 1.43
N TYR A 24 -18.03 4.91 0.38
CA TYR A 24 -17.08 5.30 -0.65
C TYR A 24 -16.28 6.51 -0.18
N PHE A 25 -15.11 6.68 -0.77
CA PHE A 25 -14.30 7.88 -0.53
C PHE A 25 -15.01 9.09 -1.13
N SER A 26 -15.03 10.19 -0.38
CA SER A 26 -15.45 11.49 -0.91
C SER A 26 -14.38 12.04 -1.85
N GLU A 27 -14.71 13.07 -2.61
CA GLU A 27 -13.73 13.72 -3.50
C GLU A 27 -12.54 14.28 -2.72
N GLU A 28 -12.78 14.85 -1.55
CA GLU A 28 -11.72 15.35 -0.68
C GLU A 28 -10.81 14.21 -0.20
N GLU A 29 -11.42 13.11 0.18
CA GLU A 29 -10.67 11.92 0.61
C GLU A 29 -9.86 11.33 -0.53
N LEU A 30 -10.39 11.36 -1.76
CA LEU A 30 -9.65 10.85 -2.93
C LEU A 30 -8.38 11.66 -3.20
N VAL A 31 -8.43 12.97 -3.00
CA VAL A 31 -7.23 13.80 -3.14
C VAL A 31 -6.16 13.37 -2.13
N ILE A 32 -6.58 13.11 -0.90
CA ILE A 32 -5.68 12.66 0.16
C ILE A 32 -5.11 11.28 -0.17
N VAL A 33 -5.96 10.35 -0.63
CA VAL A 33 -5.54 9.00 -1.03
C VAL A 33 -4.50 9.08 -2.15
N ASP A 34 -4.74 9.90 -3.16
CA ASP A 34 -3.80 10.07 -4.27
C ASP A 34 -2.42 10.54 -3.76
N ARG A 35 -2.39 11.50 -2.85
CA ARG A 35 -1.14 12.00 -2.27
C ARG A 35 -0.42 10.93 -1.46
N ARG A 36 -1.16 10.15 -0.68
CA ARG A 36 -0.59 9.06 0.12
C ARG A 36 0.03 8.00 -0.79
N LEU A 37 -0.64 7.67 -1.88
CA LEU A 37 -0.13 6.70 -2.84
C LEU A 37 1.13 7.20 -3.55
N ASP A 38 1.17 8.47 -3.91
CA ASP A 38 2.38 9.07 -4.48
C ASP A 38 3.54 9.01 -3.51
N LYS A 39 3.28 9.24 -2.24
CA LYS A 39 4.32 9.17 -1.21
C LYS A 39 4.81 7.73 -1.00
N VAL A 40 3.92 6.76 -1.04
CA VAL A 40 4.29 5.34 -0.95
C VAL A 40 5.26 5.01 -2.10
N TYR A 41 4.93 5.40 -3.32
CA TYR A 41 5.82 5.17 -4.45
C TYR A 41 7.18 5.84 -4.24
N ALA A 42 7.19 7.11 -3.85
CA ALA A 42 8.42 7.86 -3.64
C ALA A 42 9.30 7.22 -2.57
N ASP A 43 8.72 6.79 -1.47
CA ASP A 43 9.48 6.18 -0.38
C ASP A 43 10.10 4.85 -0.81
N ILE A 44 9.38 4.06 -1.60
CA ILE A 44 9.92 2.79 -2.13
C ILE A 44 11.02 3.08 -3.15
N ALA A 45 10.80 4.03 -4.05
CA ALA A 45 11.77 4.39 -5.08
C ALA A 45 13.07 4.94 -4.47
N ASN A 46 12.99 5.61 -3.33
CA ASN A 46 14.17 6.12 -2.62
C ASN A 46 15.08 5.02 -2.11
N LEU A 47 14.57 3.80 -1.99
CA LEU A 47 15.36 2.65 -1.54
C LEU A 47 15.90 1.82 -2.71
N ARG A 48 15.81 2.32 -3.92
CA ARG A 48 16.19 1.55 -5.11
C ARG A 48 17.62 1.08 -5.10
N GLU A 49 18.54 1.90 -4.59
CA GLU A 49 19.96 1.55 -4.54
C GLU A 49 20.25 0.49 -3.47
N GLU A 50 19.68 0.68 -2.29
CA GLU A 50 19.85 -0.26 -1.17
C GLU A 50 19.35 -1.67 -1.50
N HIS A 51 18.23 -1.75 -2.23
CA HIS A 51 17.58 -3.01 -2.54
C HIS A 51 17.75 -3.43 -3.99
N ALA A 52 18.61 -2.73 -4.73
CA ALA A 52 18.90 -3.02 -6.14
C ALA A 52 17.63 -3.14 -7.00
N LEU A 53 16.71 -2.21 -6.81
CA LEU A 53 15.47 -2.22 -7.56
C LEU A 53 15.73 -1.82 -9.02
N THR A 54 15.13 -2.57 -9.95
CA THR A 54 15.28 -2.30 -11.37
C THR A 54 14.27 -1.25 -11.83
N GLN A 55 14.54 -0.64 -12.98
CA GLN A 55 13.58 0.27 -13.60
C GLN A 55 12.27 -0.44 -13.91
N LYS A 56 12.35 -1.71 -14.32
CA LYS A 56 11.17 -2.51 -14.60
C LYS A 56 10.32 -2.68 -13.35
N GLN A 57 10.95 -3.00 -12.22
CA GLN A 57 10.23 -3.15 -10.94
C GLN A 57 9.55 -1.84 -10.54
N LEU A 58 10.23 -0.72 -10.69
CA LEU A 58 9.66 0.58 -10.35
C LEU A 58 8.52 0.96 -11.31
N ALA A 59 8.64 0.62 -12.58
CA ALA A 59 7.57 0.88 -13.56
C ALA A 59 6.33 0.03 -13.22
N GLU A 60 6.52 -1.23 -12.85
CA GLU A 60 5.43 -2.10 -12.44
C GLU A 60 4.75 -1.59 -11.18
N LEU A 61 5.55 -1.10 -10.22
CA LEU A 61 5.01 -0.49 -9.02
C LEU A 61 4.20 0.76 -9.33
N GLN A 62 4.71 1.61 -10.23
CA GLN A 62 3.98 2.82 -10.63
C GLN A 62 2.64 2.46 -11.27
N ALA A 63 2.61 1.42 -12.09
CA ALA A 63 1.36 0.95 -12.70
C ALA A 63 0.37 0.49 -11.64
N GLU A 64 0.85 -0.25 -10.63
CA GLU A 64 0.00 -0.69 -9.51
C GLU A 64 -0.53 0.50 -8.71
N ILE A 65 0.32 1.48 -8.44
CA ILE A 65 -0.11 2.70 -7.72
C ILE A 65 -1.23 3.41 -8.48
N ASN A 66 -1.10 3.52 -9.81
CA ASN A 66 -2.15 4.12 -10.63
C ASN A 66 -3.45 3.33 -10.57
N GLU A 67 -3.35 2.00 -10.57
CA GLU A 67 -4.52 1.13 -10.39
C GLU A 67 -5.18 1.36 -9.04
N PHE A 68 -4.39 1.51 -7.98
CA PHE A 68 -4.92 1.79 -6.65
C PHE A 68 -5.69 3.10 -6.63
N LYS A 69 -5.19 4.13 -7.30
CA LYS A 69 -5.88 5.42 -7.42
C LYS A 69 -7.22 5.26 -8.13
N ASN A 70 -7.23 4.52 -9.22
CA ASN A 70 -8.45 4.29 -9.99
C ASN A 70 -9.48 3.48 -9.20
N SER A 71 -9.03 2.42 -8.54
CA SER A 71 -9.94 1.55 -7.77
C SER A 71 -10.48 2.25 -6.53
N ALA A 72 -9.78 3.25 -5.99
CA ALA A 72 -10.28 4.02 -4.86
C ALA A 72 -11.59 4.74 -5.21
N ARG A 73 -11.79 5.06 -6.47
CA ARG A 73 -13.01 5.73 -6.92
C ARG A 73 -14.16 4.76 -7.17
N ALA A 74 -13.86 3.47 -7.29
CA ALA A 74 -14.82 2.47 -7.73
C ALA A 74 -15.36 1.59 -6.60
N TYR A 75 -14.64 1.49 -5.49
CA TYR A 75 -14.97 0.54 -4.42
C TYR A 75 -15.18 1.22 -3.08
N PRO A 76 -16.03 0.64 -2.21
CA PRO A 76 -16.10 1.08 -0.82
C PRO A 76 -14.73 0.98 -0.13
N LYS A 77 -14.54 1.82 0.87
CA LYS A 77 -13.25 1.94 1.57
C LYS A 77 -12.68 0.61 2.07
N GLY A 78 -13.53 -0.22 2.67
CA GLY A 78 -13.10 -1.50 3.23
C GLY A 78 -12.60 -2.48 2.18
N ILE A 79 -13.34 -2.60 1.08
CA ILE A 79 -12.95 -3.47 -0.04
C ILE A 79 -11.67 -2.96 -0.67
N TRP A 80 -11.61 -1.66 -0.91
CA TRP A 80 -10.42 -1.04 -1.50
C TRP A 80 -9.18 -1.31 -0.65
N ALA A 81 -9.28 -1.12 0.67
CA ALA A 81 -8.15 -1.32 1.57
C ALA A 81 -7.62 -2.75 1.51
N LYS A 82 -8.51 -3.75 1.52
CA LYS A 82 -8.12 -5.15 1.46
C LYS A 82 -7.45 -5.49 0.12
N VAL A 83 -8.07 -5.09 -0.96
CA VAL A 83 -7.58 -5.41 -2.31
C VAL A 83 -6.23 -4.73 -2.56
N THR A 84 -6.12 -3.45 -2.24
CA THR A 84 -4.88 -2.70 -2.48
C THR A 84 -3.76 -3.13 -1.54
N GLY A 85 -4.08 -3.42 -0.28
CA GLY A 85 -3.10 -3.95 0.67
C GLY A 85 -2.49 -5.26 0.17
N ASN A 86 -3.32 -6.19 -0.28
CA ASN A 86 -2.85 -7.47 -0.82
C ASN A 86 -2.03 -7.29 -2.08
N LYS A 87 -2.44 -6.41 -2.97
CA LYS A 87 -1.69 -6.15 -4.22
C LYS A 87 -0.36 -5.48 -3.94
N LEU A 88 -0.30 -4.56 -2.99
CA LEU A 88 0.94 -3.92 -2.60
C LEU A 88 1.94 -4.95 -2.06
N VAL A 89 1.47 -5.84 -1.19
CA VAL A 89 2.30 -6.92 -0.65
C VAL A 89 2.84 -7.82 -1.76
N LYS A 90 1.99 -8.22 -2.69
CA LYS A 90 2.40 -9.05 -3.82
C LYS A 90 3.42 -8.34 -4.71
N ALA A 91 3.15 -7.08 -5.05
CA ALA A 91 4.02 -6.33 -5.95
C ALA A 91 5.40 -6.07 -5.33
N THR A 92 5.48 -5.94 -4.02
CA THR A 92 6.70 -5.58 -3.32
C THR A 92 7.40 -6.76 -2.63
N GLY A 93 6.72 -7.90 -2.53
CA GLY A 93 7.24 -9.06 -1.79
C GLY A 93 8.55 -9.59 -2.31
N LYS A 94 8.80 -9.49 -3.60
CA LYS A 94 10.06 -9.92 -4.21
C LYS A 94 11.15 -8.86 -4.06
N MET A 95 10.76 -7.60 -3.93
CA MET A 95 11.69 -6.48 -3.79
C MET A 95 12.24 -6.36 -2.38
N PHE A 96 11.43 -6.71 -1.38
CA PHE A 96 11.72 -6.50 0.04
C PHE A 96 11.56 -7.80 0.80
N ASN A 97 12.45 -8.76 0.53
CA ASN A 97 12.35 -10.10 1.08
C ASN A 97 13.23 -10.28 2.34
N THR A 98 13.23 -9.27 3.20
CA THR A 98 13.94 -9.30 4.49
C THR A 98 12.97 -8.87 5.58
N PRO A 99 13.25 -9.20 6.87
CA PRO A 99 12.41 -8.70 7.96
C PRO A 99 12.28 -7.18 7.98
N GLU A 100 13.38 -6.47 7.73
CA GLU A 100 13.38 -5.01 7.67
C GLU A 100 12.56 -4.51 6.48
N GLY A 101 12.68 -5.17 5.33
CA GLY A 101 11.91 -4.81 4.14
C GLY A 101 10.42 -5.02 4.34
N ARG A 102 10.03 -6.12 5.00
CA ARG A 102 8.62 -6.39 5.31
C ARG A 102 8.07 -5.36 6.28
N ALA A 103 8.83 -4.98 7.30
CA ALA A 103 8.42 -3.95 8.24
C ALA A 103 8.22 -2.61 7.52
N PHE A 104 9.12 -2.28 6.60
CA PHE A 104 9.01 -1.08 5.79
C PHE A 104 7.72 -1.09 4.95
N ILE A 105 7.43 -2.19 4.27
CA ILE A 105 6.21 -2.32 3.46
C ILE A 105 4.96 -2.23 4.34
N PHE A 106 4.99 -2.83 5.52
CA PHE A 106 3.89 -2.71 6.47
C PHE A 106 3.62 -1.24 6.84
N GLN A 107 4.69 -0.47 7.07
CA GLN A 107 4.54 0.96 7.35
C GLN A 107 3.97 1.72 6.15
N GLN A 108 4.37 1.33 4.95
CA GLN A 108 3.81 1.96 3.73
C GLN A 108 2.32 1.66 3.59
N ALA A 109 1.89 0.44 3.90
CA ALA A 109 0.48 0.08 3.88
C ALA A 109 -0.31 0.90 4.89
N LYS A 110 0.21 1.07 6.09
CA LYS A 110 -0.41 1.92 7.12
C LYS A 110 -0.55 3.37 6.63
N ARG A 111 0.51 3.90 6.05
CA ARG A 111 0.52 5.27 5.53
C ARG A 111 -0.52 5.46 4.43
N MET A 112 -0.62 4.48 3.53
CA MET A 112 -1.62 4.49 2.46
C MET A 112 -3.03 4.62 3.01
N LEU A 113 -3.29 3.99 4.14
CA LEU A 113 -4.60 4.00 4.78
C LEU A 113 -4.78 5.14 5.78
N GLY A 114 -3.77 5.99 5.95
CA GLY A 114 -3.87 7.13 6.83
C GLY A 114 -3.66 6.84 8.31
N GLN A 115 -3.07 5.69 8.64
CA GLN A 115 -2.81 5.30 10.02
C GLN A 115 -1.38 5.62 10.49
N SER A 116 -0.62 6.27 9.65
CA SER A 116 0.73 6.67 9.98
C SER A 116 0.70 8.04 10.68
N ASP A 117 1.64 8.23 11.60
CA ASP A 117 1.80 9.48 12.34
C ASP A 117 2.58 10.54 11.57
N ASP A 118 2.55 10.49 10.29
CA ASP A 118 3.21 11.47 9.44
C ASP A 118 2.43 12.75 9.42
N ALA A 119 2.35 13.32 10.51
CA ALA A 119 1.75 14.64 10.52
C ALA A 119 2.71 15.63 9.92
#